data_561c2cb3ab68eb8b61b3de9bb1063995
#
_entry.id   561c2cb3ab68eb8b61b3de9bb1063995
#
_cell.length_a   1.000
_cell.length_b   1.000
_cell.length_c   1.000
_cell.angle_alpha   90.00
_cell.angle_beta   90.00
_cell.angle_gamma   90.00
#
_symmetry.space_group_name_H-M   'P 1'
#
loop_
_entity.id
_entity.type
_entity.pdbx_description
1 polymer ?
#
loop_
_entity_poly.entity_id
_entity_poly.type
_entity_poly.pdbx_seq_one_letter_code
_entity_poly.pdbx_strand_id
1 'polypeptide(L)'
;MDSAFSLSARHEQVLQATIRHYIATAEPVGSRALAQEYNLKVSPATVRNTMGLLEKHGLLYQPHTSSGRVPSDSGYRLYVNRLMSPSLQVGRRVDAALSEELDWMGRSLEALLKEATQILAQISGYLALVTVPQSNTVLIRHIQLVTVEGGQVLMVVLLDSLATQSVVVKLPSLTPSTPETAPEPGSRDLELLSNFLIHHLRGRPLADVATLNWDELDTEFQPFGALLCQALTNLAQRSQGAETPQFVVSGLAEVLRQPEFSDAQRIQAIVRLLEEDQAQLWPLFFATPPLANQMLNGLDIHGLAIKGVDVNVWIGTENPLEPMQGCALVVSNYTRRDTAVGSVGVLGPTRMVYENAVAVVKSAADYLSTALS
;
A
#
# COMPACT_ATOMS: atom_id res chain seq x y z
N MET A 1 -39.99 8.18 17.05
CA MET A 1 -39.58 8.56 15.69
C MET A 1 -38.52 9.64 15.86
N ASP A 2 -37.25 9.25 16.03
CA ASP A 2 -36.17 10.22 16.08
C ASP A 2 -35.95 10.74 14.67
N SER A 3 -36.23 12.04 14.48
CA SER A 3 -35.90 12.73 13.23
C SER A 3 -34.39 12.61 12.99
N ALA A 4 -34.00 12.05 11.85
CA ALA A 4 -32.59 11.96 11.44
C ALA A 4 -31.94 13.33 11.62
N PHE A 5 -30.90 13.40 12.47
CA PHE A 5 -30.16 14.64 12.71
C PHE A 5 -29.40 15.01 11.43
N SER A 6 -29.77 16.13 10.84
CA SER A 6 -29.04 16.66 9.70
C SER A 6 -28.15 17.82 10.15
N LEU A 7 -26.88 17.75 9.82
CA LEU A 7 -25.94 18.83 10.10
C LEU A 7 -26.30 20.07 9.26
N SER A 8 -26.50 21.20 9.94
CA SER A 8 -26.59 22.48 9.24
C SER A 8 -25.19 22.93 8.80
N ALA A 9 -25.12 23.82 7.80
CA ALA A 9 -23.85 24.43 7.35
C ALA A 9 -23.02 25.04 8.51
N ARG A 10 -23.70 25.55 9.54
CA ARG A 10 -23.05 26.07 10.74
C ARG A 10 -22.41 24.95 11.59
N HIS A 11 -23.10 23.82 11.76
CA HIS A 11 -22.54 22.66 12.47
C HIS A 11 -21.30 22.13 11.77
N GLU A 12 -21.33 22.05 10.44
CA GLU A 12 -20.19 21.62 9.62
C GLU A 12 -19.01 22.58 9.74
N GLN A 13 -19.25 23.90 9.68
CA GLN A 13 -18.21 24.91 9.85
C GLN A 13 -17.53 24.85 11.24
N VAL A 14 -18.33 24.70 12.31
CA VAL A 14 -17.78 24.59 13.68
C VAL A 14 -17.01 23.28 13.85
N LEU A 15 -17.52 22.15 13.31
CA LEU A 15 -16.81 20.88 13.35
C LEU A 15 -15.49 20.95 12.58
N GLN A 16 -15.50 21.48 11.37
CA GLN A 16 -14.31 21.65 10.53
C GLN A 16 -13.27 22.53 11.22
N ALA A 17 -13.69 23.68 11.79
CA ALA A 17 -12.80 24.57 12.52
C ALA A 17 -12.21 23.87 13.77
N THR A 18 -13.02 23.10 14.51
CA THR A 18 -12.59 22.35 15.68
C THR A 18 -11.53 21.33 15.31
N ILE A 19 -11.76 20.56 14.23
CA ILE A 19 -10.82 19.53 13.79
C ILE A 19 -9.50 20.16 13.31
N ARG A 20 -9.56 21.21 12.48
CA ARG A 20 -8.36 21.90 12.01
C ARG A 20 -7.53 22.51 13.15
N HIS A 21 -8.19 23.13 14.12
CA HIS A 21 -7.50 23.67 15.30
C HIS A 21 -6.83 22.56 16.11
N TYR A 22 -7.54 21.47 16.36
CA TYR A 22 -6.99 20.33 17.10
C TYR A 22 -5.83 19.64 16.35
N ILE A 23 -5.92 19.49 15.04
CA ILE A 23 -4.81 18.98 14.23
C ILE A 23 -3.55 19.85 14.39
N ALA A 24 -3.72 21.17 14.41
CA ALA A 24 -2.62 22.11 14.52
C ALA A 24 -2.00 22.20 15.92
N THR A 25 -2.81 22.08 16.98
CA THR A 25 -2.37 22.37 18.37
C THR A 25 -2.21 21.12 19.23
N ALA A 26 -2.89 20.02 18.91
CA ALA A 26 -3.06 18.83 19.77
C ALA A 26 -3.71 19.14 21.14
N GLU A 27 -4.31 20.33 21.32
CA GLU A 27 -4.91 20.77 22.58
C GLU A 27 -6.44 20.80 22.48
N PRO A 28 -7.18 20.43 23.54
CA PRO A 28 -8.64 20.53 23.58
C PRO A 28 -9.15 21.94 23.23
N VAL A 29 -10.05 22.04 22.27
CA VAL A 29 -10.44 23.28 21.59
C VAL A 29 -11.52 24.03 22.35
N GLY A 30 -11.24 25.29 22.69
CA GLY A 30 -12.17 26.19 23.37
C GLY A 30 -13.02 27.00 22.38
N SER A 31 -14.30 27.24 22.71
CA SER A 31 -15.23 28.03 21.86
C SER A 31 -14.78 29.47 21.59
N ARG A 32 -13.99 30.06 22.51
CA ARG A 32 -13.45 31.41 22.35
C ARG A 32 -12.35 31.46 21.29
N ALA A 33 -11.44 30.49 21.32
CA ALA A 33 -10.37 30.36 20.30
C ALA A 33 -10.96 30.20 18.91
N LEU A 34 -11.95 29.30 18.74
CA LEU A 34 -12.59 29.13 17.43
C LEU A 34 -13.28 30.39 16.92
N ALA A 35 -13.99 31.13 17.79
CA ALA A 35 -14.69 32.33 17.36
C ALA A 35 -13.71 33.45 16.92
N GLN A 36 -12.51 33.48 17.50
CA GLN A 36 -11.48 34.49 17.19
C GLN A 36 -10.66 34.11 15.95
N GLU A 37 -10.23 32.86 15.84
CA GLU A 37 -9.24 32.45 14.83
C GLU A 37 -9.88 32.06 13.47
N TYR A 38 -11.10 31.52 13.48
CA TYR A 38 -11.73 30.93 12.27
C TYR A 38 -12.82 31.81 11.65
N ASN A 39 -12.97 33.06 12.07
CA ASN A 39 -13.93 34.04 11.52
C ASN A 39 -15.34 33.45 11.30
N LEU A 40 -15.82 32.69 12.29
CA LEU A 40 -17.12 31.96 12.20
C LEU A 40 -18.35 32.89 12.16
N LYS A 41 -18.14 34.23 12.31
CA LYS A 41 -19.19 35.27 12.33
C LYS A 41 -20.32 35.01 13.36
N VAL A 42 -19.99 34.31 14.45
CA VAL A 42 -20.91 33.99 15.55
C VAL A 42 -20.23 34.20 16.90
N SER A 43 -21.04 34.39 17.95
CA SER A 43 -20.52 34.60 19.30
C SER A 43 -19.88 33.32 19.88
N PRO A 44 -18.92 33.43 20.80
CA PRO A 44 -18.36 32.26 21.51
C PRO A 44 -19.42 31.42 22.22
N ALA A 45 -20.53 32.02 22.66
CA ALA A 45 -21.66 31.31 23.27
C ALA A 45 -22.36 30.42 22.24
N THR A 46 -22.59 30.94 21.01
CA THR A 46 -23.15 30.18 19.91
C THR A 46 -22.25 29.01 19.51
N VAL A 47 -20.93 29.25 19.41
CA VAL A 47 -19.95 28.17 19.13
C VAL A 47 -20.01 27.10 20.21
N ARG A 48 -20.04 27.49 21.49
CA ARG A 48 -20.14 26.55 22.62
C ARG A 48 -21.39 25.68 22.55
N ASN A 49 -22.55 26.27 22.23
CA ASN A 49 -23.82 25.53 22.09
C ASN A 49 -23.74 24.54 20.92
N THR A 50 -23.16 24.96 19.79
CA THR A 50 -22.96 24.10 18.61
C THR A 50 -22.00 22.93 18.96
N MET A 51 -20.88 23.20 19.65
CA MET A 51 -19.97 22.15 20.11
C MET A 51 -20.64 21.14 21.04
N GLY A 52 -21.49 21.62 21.96
CA GLY A 52 -22.27 20.75 22.85
C GLY A 52 -23.28 19.88 22.10
N LEU A 53 -23.84 20.38 20.99
CA LEU A 53 -24.73 19.60 20.14
C LEU A 53 -23.93 18.55 19.34
N LEU A 54 -22.77 18.92 18.78
CA LEU A 54 -21.86 17.99 18.10
C LEU A 54 -21.37 16.89 19.05
N GLU A 55 -21.10 17.23 20.31
CA GLU A 55 -20.76 16.26 21.35
C GLU A 55 -21.92 15.29 21.65
N LYS A 56 -23.14 15.79 21.79
CA LYS A 56 -24.33 14.95 21.99
C LYS A 56 -24.50 13.93 20.87
N HIS A 57 -24.07 14.27 19.63
CA HIS A 57 -24.12 13.37 18.48
C HIS A 57 -22.83 12.55 18.28
N GLY A 58 -21.92 12.56 19.27
CA GLY A 58 -20.71 11.73 19.24
C GLY A 58 -19.63 12.19 18.25
N LEU A 59 -19.73 13.41 17.69
CA LEU A 59 -18.72 13.95 16.75
C LEU A 59 -17.56 14.66 17.46
N LEU A 60 -17.81 15.11 18.68
CA LEU A 60 -16.80 15.67 19.59
C LEU A 60 -16.96 14.97 20.95
N TYR A 61 -15.94 15.06 21.77
CA TYR A 61 -16.02 14.68 23.19
C TYR A 61 -15.22 15.64 24.08
N GLN A 62 -15.51 15.61 25.37
CA GLN A 62 -14.82 16.40 26.37
C GLN A 62 -13.94 15.49 27.22
N PRO A 63 -12.59 15.58 27.14
CA PRO A 63 -11.73 14.69 27.92
C PRO A 63 -11.84 14.93 29.45
N HIS A 64 -12.07 16.19 29.88
CA HIS A 64 -12.24 16.57 31.30
C HIS A 64 -13.29 17.66 31.40
N THR A 65 -13.99 17.74 32.53
CA THR A 65 -15.12 18.68 32.78
C THR A 65 -14.80 20.15 32.53
N SER A 66 -13.54 20.58 32.69
CA SER A 66 -13.08 21.95 32.45
C SER A 66 -12.36 22.16 31.14
N SER A 67 -12.14 21.10 30.35
CA SER A 67 -11.41 21.17 29.10
C SER A 67 -12.29 21.64 27.93
N GLY A 68 -11.64 22.01 26.82
CA GLY A 68 -12.30 22.20 25.52
C GLY A 68 -12.89 20.89 24.96
N ARG A 69 -13.15 20.86 23.68
CA ARG A 69 -13.63 19.67 22.96
C ARG A 69 -12.55 19.11 22.06
N VAL A 70 -12.57 17.79 21.92
CA VAL A 70 -11.66 17.03 21.07
C VAL A 70 -12.51 16.28 20.01
N PRO A 71 -12.06 16.19 18.76
CA PRO A 71 -12.75 15.39 17.75
C PRO A 71 -12.74 13.90 18.11
N SER A 72 -13.87 13.22 17.92
CA SER A 72 -13.95 11.77 17.98
C SER A 72 -13.58 11.13 16.64
N ASP A 73 -13.38 9.81 16.59
CA ASP A 73 -13.17 9.07 15.34
C ASP A 73 -14.32 9.32 14.34
N SER A 74 -15.56 9.35 14.81
CA SER A 74 -16.75 9.69 14.01
C SER A 74 -16.71 11.13 13.49
N GLY A 75 -16.20 12.07 14.30
CA GLY A 75 -15.98 13.46 13.87
C GLY A 75 -14.95 13.56 12.74
N TYR A 76 -13.83 12.87 12.87
CA TYR A 76 -12.81 12.76 11.81
C TYR A 76 -13.36 12.05 10.57
N ARG A 77 -14.15 10.99 10.73
CA ARG A 77 -14.78 10.28 9.61
C ARG A 77 -15.70 11.20 8.79
N LEU A 78 -16.53 11.96 9.47
CA LEU A 78 -17.39 12.92 8.80
C LEU A 78 -16.59 14.02 8.09
N TYR A 79 -15.52 14.50 8.74
CA TYR A 79 -14.59 15.48 8.16
C TYR A 79 -13.97 14.97 6.87
N VAL A 80 -13.41 13.78 6.90
CA VAL A 80 -12.75 13.14 5.74
C VAL A 80 -13.74 12.91 4.60
N ASN A 81 -14.94 12.44 4.89
CA ASN A 81 -15.92 12.09 3.86
C ASN A 81 -16.63 13.30 3.22
N ARG A 82 -16.76 14.44 3.95
CA ARG A 82 -17.64 15.54 3.50
C ARG A 82 -17.00 16.93 3.55
N LEU A 83 -16.09 17.18 4.47
CA LEU A 83 -15.69 18.55 4.81
C LEU A 83 -14.31 18.94 4.32
N MET A 84 -13.47 17.96 3.98
CA MET A 84 -12.13 18.22 3.46
C MET A 84 -12.04 18.01 1.95
N SER A 85 -10.97 18.56 1.35
CA SER A 85 -10.55 18.25 -0.02
C SER A 85 -9.04 17.98 -0.03
N PRO A 86 -8.55 17.04 -0.83
CA PRO A 86 -7.11 16.78 -0.94
C PRO A 86 -6.34 18.02 -1.38
N SER A 87 -5.13 18.19 -0.86
CA SER A 87 -4.26 19.33 -1.16
C SER A 87 -3.62 19.19 -2.53
N LEU A 88 -4.08 19.96 -3.51
CA LEU A 88 -3.50 19.98 -4.87
C LEU A 88 -2.03 20.41 -4.86
N GLN A 89 -1.63 21.29 -3.93
CA GLN A 89 -0.25 21.75 -3.82
C GLN A 89 0.67 20.62 -3.37
N VAL A 90 0.24 19.85 -2.37
CA VAL A 90 1.01 18.69 -1.87
C VAL A 90 1.08 17.60 -2.92
N GLY A 91 -0.01 17.30 -3.62
CA GLY A 91 -0.01 16.33 -4.72
C GLY A 91 1.04 16.69 -5.79
N ARG A 92 1.03 17.93 -6.29
CA ARG A 92 2.04 18.39 -7.27
C ARG A 92 3.48 18.29 -6.75
N ARG A 93 3.69 18.55 -5.45
CA ARG A 93 5.01 18.41 -4.84
C ARG A 93 5.48 16.97 -4.81
N VAL A 94 4.58 16.00 -4.55
CA VAL A 94 4.87 14.57 -4.60
C VAL A 94 5.23 14.15 -6.02
N ASP A 95 4.42 14.54 -7.01
CA ASP A 95 4.66 14.20 -8.42
C ASP A 95 6.02 14.74 -8.90
N ALA A 96 6.35 15.97 -8.55
CA ALA A 96 7.65 16.56 -8.88
C ALA A 96 8.81 15.82 -8.22
N ALA A 97 8.74 15.56 -6.92
CA ALA A 97 9.80 14.89 -6.18
C ALA A 97 10.02 13.45 -6.69
N LEU A 98 8.95 12.69 -6.93
CA LEU A 98 9.08 11.34 -7.48
C LEU A 98 9.64 11.34 -8.90
N SER A 99 9.28 12.33 -9.74
CA SER A 99 9.78 12.44 -11.11
C SER A 99 11.25 12.88 -11.18
N GLU A 100 11.70 13.69 -10.23
CA GLU A 100 13.09 14.19 -10.19
C GLU A 100 14.05 13.19 -9.55
N GLU A 101 13.63 12.48 -8.48
CA GLU A 101 14.52 11.64 -7.69
C GLU A 101 14.51 10.17 -8.14
N LEU A 102 13.39 9.65 -8.70
CA LEU A 102 13.32 8.26 -9.13
C LEU A 102 13.88 8.06 -10.55
N ASP A 103 15.09 7.52 -10.61
CA ASP A 103 15.69 7.07 -11.88
C ASP A 103 15.38 5.59 -12.13
N TRP A 104 14.47 5.34 -13.08
CA TRP A 104 14.04 3.99 -13.48
C TRP A 104 15.07 3.25 -14.32
N MET A 105 16.15 3.92 -14.75
CA MET A 105 17.21 3.33 -15.57
C MET A 105 18.27 2.70 -14.69
N GLY A 106 18.37 1.39 -14.73
CA GLY A 106 19.48 0.65 -14.09
C GLY A 106 19.33 0.37 -12.60
N ARG A 107 18.19 0.68 -11.98
CA ARG A 107 17.90 0.35 -10.57
C ARG A 107 16.90 -0.81 -10.43
N SER A 108 17.00 -1.55 -9.34
CA SER A 108 16.00 -2.56 -9.00
C SER A 108 14.69 -1.90 -8.56
N LEU A 109 13.55 -2.55 -8.82
CA LEU A 109 12.25 -2.07 -8.38
C LEU A 109 12.20 -1.84 -6.86
N GLU A 110 12.82 -2.74 -6.09
CA GLU A 110 12.87 -2.62 -4.62
C GLU A 110 13.61 -1.35 -4.17
N ALA A 111 14.72 -1.00 -4.82
CA ALA A 111 15.44 0.24 -4.54
C ALA A 111 14.60 1.48 -4.85
N LEU A 112 13.87 1.47 -5.96
CA LEU A 112 12.96 2.56 -6.36
C LEU A 112 11.79 2.71 -5.39
N LEU A 113 11.16 1.60 -4.97
CA LEU A 113 10.08 1.63 -3.99
C LEU A 113 10.57 2.13 -2.62
N LYS A 114 11.80 1.79 -2.24
CA LYS A 114 12.41 2.28 -1.01
C LYS A 114 12.62 3.80 -1.06
N GLU A 115 13.15 4.31 -2.15
CA GLU A 115 13.35 5.75 -2.36
C GLU A 115 12.01 6.50 -2.40
N ALA A 116 11.02 5.99 -3.16
CA ALA A 116 9.67 6.52 -3.16
C ALA A 116 9.09 6.60 -1.74
N THR A 117 9.21 5.52 -0.96
CA THR A 117 8.70 5.47 0.41
C THR A 117 9.38 6.51 1.31
N GLN A 118 10.68 6.77 1.12
CA GLN A 118 11.41 7.83 1.85
C GLN A 118 10.90 9.23 1.50
N ILE A 119 10.70 9.51 0.21
CA ILE A 119 10.13 10.79 -0.26
C ILE A 119 8.75 11.02 0.35
N LEU A 120 7.89 9.99 0.32
CA LEU A 120 6.55 10.07 0.88
C LEU A 120 6.53 10.33 2.38
N ALA A 121 7.42 9.67 3.14
CA ALA A 121 7.56 9.90 4.57
C ALA A 121 8.01 11.33 4.88
N GLN A 122 8.96 11.88 4.13
CA GLN A 122 9.44 13.25 4.29
C GLN A 122 8.37 14.29 3.96
N ILE A 123 7.62 14.09 2.88
CA ILE A 123 6.58 15.06 2.45
C ILE A 123 5.36 14.99 3.38
N SER A 124 4.95 13.79 3.79
CA SER A 124 3.78 13.61 4.66
C SER A 124 4.07 13.96 6.12
N GLY A 125 5.29 13.75 6.59
CA GLY A 125 5.65 13.80 8.02
C GLY A 125 5.13 12.60 8.81
N TYR A 126 4.77 11.50 8.13
CA TYR A 126 4.21 10.27 8.72
C TYR A 126 4.98 9.03 8.25
N LEU A 127 4.67 7.88 8.84
CA LEU A 127 5.20 6.61 8.38
C LEU A 127 4.60 6.30 7.00
N ALA A 128 5.45 6.07 6.02
CA ALA A 128 5.04 5.65 4.69
C ALA A 128 5.28 4.15 4.49
N LEU A 129 4.34 3.49 3.84
CA LEU A 129 4.36 2.07 3.51
C LEU A 129 4.05 1.89 2.03
N VAL A 130 4.86 1.11 1.35
CA VAL A 130 4.59 0.72 -0.05
C VAL A 130 4.72 -0.78 -0.14
N THR A 131 3.74 -1.46 -0.71
CA THR A 131 3.83 -2.91 -0.94
C THR A 131 4.64 -3.19 -2.19
N VAL A 132 5.44 -4.25 -2.17
CA VAL A 132 6.07 -4.76 -3.39
C VAL A 132 4.99 -5.42 -4.26
N PRO A 133 4.97 -5.20 -5.60
CA PRO A 133 4.00 -5.84 -6.48
C PRO A 133 4.03 -7.35 -6.33
N GLN A 134 2.84 -7.97 -6.21
CA GLN A 134 2.74 -9.42 -6.08
C GLN A 134 2.99 -10.12 -7.40
N SER A 135 3.69 -11.25 -7.33
CA SER A 135 4.09 -12.05 -8.49
C SER A 135 2.94 -12.78 -9.20
N ASN A 136 1.75 -12.91 -8.57
CA ASN A 136 0.61 -13.63 -9.15
C ASN A 136 0.05 -12.95 -10.42
N THR A 137 0.28 -11.65 -10.57
CA THR A 137 -0.13 -10.88 -11.74
C THR A 137 1.04 -10.55 -12.67
N VAL A 138 2.25 -11.00 -12.31
CA VAL A 138 3.48 -10.67 -13.03
C VAL A 138 3.67 -11.64 -14.19
N LEU A 139 3.82 -11.09 -15.40
CA LEU A 139 3.94 -11.88 -16.62
C LEU A 139 5.41 -12.14 -16.94
N ILE A 140 5.67 -13.31 -17.51
CA ILE A 140 6.99 -13.67 -18.01
C ILE A 140 7.31 -12.79 -19.22
N ARG A 141 8.42 -12.05 -19.15
CA ARG A 141 8.93 -11.21 -20.24
C ARG A 141 9.97 -11.95 -21.07
N HIS A 142 10.86 -12.66 -20.40
CA HIS A 142 11.95 -13.39 -21.03
C HIS A 142 12.40 -14.57 -20.17
N ILE A 143 12.82 -15.68 -20.81
CA ILE A 143 13.43 -16.82 -20.15
C ILE A 143 14.73 -17.14 -20.89
N GLN A 144 15.81 -17.35 -20.15
CA GLN A 144 17.08 -17.73 -20.71
C GLN A 144 17.73 -18.87 -19.92
N LEU A 145 18.32 -19.81 -20.64
CA LEU A 145 19.13 -20.89 -20.10
C LEU A 145 20.59 -20.62 -20.40
N VAL A 146 21.43 -20.69 -19.36
CA VAL A 146 22.87 -20.40 -19.45
C VAL A 146 23.64 -21.54 -18.80
N THR A 147 24.69 -22.06 -19.44
CA THR A 147 25.60 -23.03 -18.83
C THR A 147 26.37 -22.41 -17.69
N VAL A 148 26.50 -23.18 -16.61
CA VAL A 148 27.32 -22.86 -15.44
C VAL A 148 28.33 -24.00 -15.26
N GLU A 149 29.42 -23.74 -14.58
CA GLU A 149 30.46 -24.75 -14.32
C GLU A 149 29.87 -26.04 -13.70
N GLY A 150 30.36 -27.20 -14.10
CA GLY A 150 29.97 -28.51 -13.58
C GLY A 150 28.74 -29.11 -14.23
N GLY A 151 28.41 -28.78 -15.47
CA GLY A 151 27.27 -29.37 -16.23
C GLY A 151 25.92 -28.91 -15.70
N GLN A 152 25.87 -27.79 -15.02
CA GLN A 152 24.64 -27.18 -14.52
C GLN A 152 24.17 -26.09 -15.48
N VAL A 153 22.85 -25.87 -15.52
CA VAL A 153 22.23 -24.82 -16.30
C VAL A 153 21.49 -23.87 -15.37
N LEU A 154 21.83 -22.60 -15.45
CA LEU A 154 21.11 -21.53 -14.79
C LEU A 154 19.94 -21.12 -15.68
N MET A 155 18.72 -21.30 -15.19
CA MET A 155 17.51 -20.73 -15.80
C MET A 155 17.25 -19.36 -15.18
N VAL A 156 17.22 -18.33 -16.02
CA VAL A 156 16.91 -16.95 -15.62
C VAL A 156 15.55 -16.57 -16.21
N VAL A 157 14.64 -16.18 -15.36
CA VAL A 157 13.28 -15.71 -15.76
C VAL A 157 13.18 -14.23 -15.43
N LEU A 158 13.06 -13.42 -16.46
CA LEU A 158 12.81 -11.99 -16.35
C LEU A 158 11.29 -11.78 -16.37
N LEU A 159 10.80 -11.15 -15.35
CA LEU A 159 9.39 -10.80 -15.19
C LEU A 159 9.14 -9.38 -15.68
N ASP A 160 7.91 -9.07 -16.01
CA ASP A 160 7.51 -7.75 -16.49
C ASP A 160 7.54 -6.69 -15.37
N SER A 161 7.58 -7.10 -14.10
CA SER A 161 7.90 -6.23 -12.94
C SER A 161 9.37 -5.82 -12.85
N LEU A 162 10.20 -6.17 -13.83
CA LEU A 162 11.67 -6.05 -13.82
C LEU A 162 12.35 -6.91 -12.75
N ALA A 163 11.61 -7.71 -12.00
CA ALA A 163 12.17 -8.70 -11.10
C ALA A 163 12.78 -9.85 -11.93
N THR A 164 13.94 -10.32 -11.51
CA THR A 164 14.61 -11.47 -12.10
C THR A 164 14.61 -12.61 -11.10
N GLN A 165 14.12 -13.77 -11.54
CA GLN A 165 14.20 -15.00 -10.76
C GLN A 165 15.11 -15.98 -11.44
N SER A 166 15.85 -16.78 -10.67
CA SER A 166 16.75 -17.76 -11.20
C SER A 166 16.72 -19.07 -10.43
N VAL A 167 16.98 -20.16 -11.16
CA VAL A 167 17.09 -21.50 -10.58
C VAL A 167 18.16 -22.28 -11.32
N VAL A 168 18.98 -23.04 -10.57
CA VAL A 168 19.98 -23.93 -11.14
C VAL A 168 19.32 -25.29 -11.38
N VAL A 169 19.43 -25.80 -12.61
CA VAL A 169 18.88 -27.09 -13.05
C VAL A 169 20.04 -27.97 -13.52
N LYS A 170 20.05 -29.24 -13.10
CA LYS A 170 20.95 -30.23 -13.68
C LYS A 170 20.23 -30.89 -14.85
N LEU A 171 20.66 -30.65 -16.06
CA LEU A 171 20.14 -31.32 -17.24
C LEU A 171 20.94 -32.59 -17.52
N PRO A 172 20.27 -33.70 -17.87
CA PRO A 172 20.95 -34.93 -18.30
C PRO A 172 21.67 -34.68 -19.64
N SER A 173 22.76 -35.40 -19.86
CA SER A 173 23.48 -35.33 -21.14
C SER A 173 22.65 -35.93 -22.28
N LEU A 174 22.63 -35.25 -23.42
CA LEU A 174 21.89 -35.69 -24.62
C LEU A 174 22.42 -36.97 -25.26
N THR A 175 23.61 -37.41 -24.91
CA THR A 175 24.19 -38.64 -25.51
C THR A 175 24.37 -39.72 -24.46
N PRO A 176 23.99 -41.00 -24.74
CA PRO A 176 24.25 -42.15 -23.90
C PRO A 176 25.72 -42.58 -24.06
N SER A 177 26.67 -41.82 -23.58
CA SER A 177 28.06 -42.18 -23.57
C SER A 177 28.58 -42.27 -22.14
N THR A 178 29.44 -43.23 -21.93
CA THR A 178 30.13 -43.62 -20.67
C THR A 178 30.35 -42.47 -19.67
N PRO A 179 30.28 -42.75 -18.35
CA PRO A 179 30.19 -41.72 -17.29
C PRO A 179 31.28 -40.66 -17.22
N GLU A 180 32.35 -40.78 -18.00
CA GLU A 180 33.52 -39.87 -17.93
C GLU A 180 33.60 -38.84 -19.07
N THR A 181 32.73 -38.89 -20.10
CA THR A 181 32.81 -38.01 -21.30
C THR A 181 31.45 -37.63 -21.87
N ALA A 182 30.47 -37.37 -21.02
CA ALA A 182 29.20 -36.85 -21.50
C ALA A 182 29.36 -35.39 -21.94
N PRO A 183 29.15 -35.01 -23.22
CA PRO A 183 29.15 -33.63 -23.62
C PRO A 183 28.05 -32.88 -22.86
N GLU A 184 28.43 -31.77 -22.28
CA GLU A 184 27.47 -30.81 -21.71
C GLU A 184 26.51 -30.35 -22.81
N PRO A 185 25.24 -30.02 -22.49
CA PRO A 185 24.30 -29.50 -23.47
C PRO A 185 24.93 -28.29 -24.18
N GLY A 186 25.01 -28.35 -25.48
CA GLY A 186 25.67 -27.32 -26.28
C GLY A 186 24.93 -25.98 -26.14
N SER A 187 25.61 -24.88 -26.31
CA SER A 187 25.02 -23.53 -26.30
C SER A 187 23.80 -23.43 -27.24
N ARG A 188 23.84 -24.14 -28.36
CA ARG A 188 22.74 -24.19 -29.36
C ARG A 188 21.48 -24.89 -28.81
N ASP A 189 21.64 -25.95 -28.03
CA ASP A 189 20.53 -26.72 -27.47
C ASP A 189 19.81 -25.89 -26.40
N LEU A 190 20.57 -25.14 -25.59
CA LEU A 190 20.01 -24.22 -24.59
C LEU A 190 19.30 -23.03 -25.25
N GLU A 191 19.77 -22.56 -26.40
CA GLU A 191 19.07 -21.53 -27.18
C GLU A 191 17.74 -22.05 -27.72
N LEU A 192 17.69 -23.26 -28.26
CA LEU A 192 16.44 -23.88 -28.74
C LEU A 192 15.43 -24.05 -27.62
N LEU A 193 15.87 -24.58 -26.48
CA LEU A 193 15.01 -24.73 -25.29
C LEU A 193 14.54 -23.36 -24.75
N SER A 194 15.40 -22.35 -24.72
CA SER A 194 15.05 -21.00 -24.30
C SER A 194 14.00 -20.39 -25.24
N ASN A 195 14.20 -20.54 -26.56
CA ASN A 195 13.25 -20.05 -27.56
C ASN A 195 11.89 -20.75 -27.47
N PHE A 196 11.85 -22.06 -27.22
CA PHE A 196 10.62 -22.80 -26.97
C PHE A 196 9.89 -22.22 -25.75
N LEU A 197 10.58 -22.08 -24.63
CA LEU A 197 10.00 -21.52 -23.40
C LEU A 197 9.48 -20.09 -23.61
N ILE A 198 10.23 -19.24 -24.29
CA ILE A 198 9.82 -17.87 -24.59
C ILE A 198 8.59 -17.86 -25.49
N HIS A 199 8.55 -18.69 -26.52
CA HIS A 199 7.43 -18.74 -27.47
C HIS A 199 6.11 -19.06 -26.77
N HIS A 200 6.14 -20.00 -25.82
CA HIS A 200 4.92 -20.49 -25.16
C HIS A 200 4.55 -19.72 -23.88
N LEU A 201 5.53 -19.14 -23.20
CA LEU A 201 5.32 -18.56 -21.84
C LEU A 201 5.40 -17.02 -21.81
N ARG A 202 5.92 -16.38 -22.85
CA ARG A 202 6.00 -14.92 -22.90
C ARG A 202 4.61 -14.29 -22.83
N GLY A 203 4.44 -13.36 -21.88
CA GLY A 203 3.17 -12.69 -21.63
C GLY A 203 2.15 -13.50 -20.84
N ARG A 204 2.55 -14.67 -20.30
CA ARG A 204 1.72 -15.48 -19.40
C ARG A 204 2.23 -15.37 -17.96
N PRO A 205 1.34 -15.54 -16.97
CA PRO A 205 1.76 -15.65 -15.56
C PRO A 205 2.68 -16.86 -15.35
N LEU A 206 3.61 -16.74 -14.41
CA LEU A 206 4.50 -17.85 -14.05
C LEU A 206 3.72 -19.08 -13.53
N ALA A 207 2.52 -18.88 -12.97
CA ALA A 207 1.62 -19.96 -12.55
C ALA A 207 1.12 -20.84 -13.70
N ASP A 208 1.04 -20.30 -14.92
CA ASP A 208 0.53 -21.01 -16.09
C ASP A 208 1.52 -22.04 -16.70
N VAL A 209 2.73 -22.12 -16.14
CA VAL A 209 3.74 -23.10 -16.58
C VAL A 209 3.23 -24.54 -16.54
N ALA A 210 2.37 -24.85 -15.56
CA ALA A 210 1.76 -26.20 -15.43
C ALA A 210 0.83 -26.54 -16.62
N THR A 211 0.36 -25.55 -17.38
CA THR A 211 -0.53 -25.73 -18.53
C THR A 211 0.21 -25.84 -19.86
N LEU A 212 1.55 -25.77 -19.84
CA LEU A 212 2.37 -25.85 -21.05
C LEU A 212 2.30 -27.25 -21.66
N ASN A 213 2.08 -27.32 -22.96
CA ASN A 213 2.11 -28.58 -23.70
C ASN A 213 3.58 -28.93 -24.05
N TRP A 214 4.18 -29.78 -23.25
CA TRP A 214 5.57 -30.21 -23.43
C TRP A 214 5.75 -31.25 -24.56
N ASP A 215 4.66 -31.79 -25.09
CA ASP A 215 4.69 -32.75 -26.20
C ASP A 215 5.04 -32.05 -27.55
N GLU A 216 4.99 -30.72 -27.58
CA GLU A 216 5.43 -29.93 -28.73
C GLU A 216 6.95 -29.78 -28.84
N LEU A 217 7.70 -30.19 -27.79
CA LEU A 217 9.15 -30.30 -27.88
C LEU A 217 9.54 -31.45 -28.82
N ASP A 218 10.56 -31.21 -29.65
CA ASP A 218 11.18 -32.26 -30.44
C ASP A 218 11.59 -33.44 -29.59
N THR A 219 11.51 -34.66 -30.12
CA THR A 219 11.74 -35.93 -29.42
C THR A 219 13.09 -35.93 -28.68
N GLU A 220 14.09 -35.26 -29.22
CA GLU A 220 15.44 -35.12 -28.67
C GLU A 220 15.46 -34.31 -27.36
N PHE A 221 14.56 -33.34 -27.20
CA PHE A 221 14.49 -32.43 -26.07
C PHE A 221 13.42 -32.83 -25.04
N GLN A 222 12.58 -33.83 -25.30
CA GLN A 222 11.56 -34.27 -24.34
C GLN A 222 12.08 -34.62 -22.96
N PRO A 223 13.26 -35.26 -22.80
CA PRO A 223 13.81 -35.56 -21.46
C PRO A 223 14.04 -34.30 -20.61
N PHE A 224 14.27 -33.13 -21.23
CA PHE A 224 14.46 -31.87 -20.53
C PHE A 224 13.15 -31.23 -20.12
N GLY A 225 12.06 -31.51 -20.84
CA GLY A 225 10.75 -30.93 -20.61
C GLY A 225 10.26 -31.11 -19.17
N ALA A 226 10.36 -32.34 -18.64
CA ALA A 226 9.94 -32.65 -17.29
C ALA A 226 10.77 -31.89 -16.23
N LEU A 227 12.09 -31.79 -16.43
CA LEU A 227 12.99 -31.09 -15.50
C LEU A 227 12.78 -29.57 -15.55
N LEU A 228 12.62 -28.99 -16.73
CA LEU A 228 12.31 -27.58 -16.90
C LEU A 228 10.92 -27.24 -16.33
N CYS A 229 9.94 -28.09 -16.57
CA CYS A 229 8.62 -27.96 -15.94
C CYS A 229 8.70 -27.97 -14.44
N GLN A 230 9.42 -28.93 -13.85
CA GLN A 230 9.61 -29.00 -12.41
C GLN A 230 10.35 -27.77 -11.86
N ALA A 231 11.40 -27.33 -12.55
CA ALA A 231 12.17 -26.14 -12.15
C ALA A 231 11.31 -24.89 -12.19
N LEU A 232 10.53 -24.67 -13.26
CA LEU A 232 9.61 -23.54 -13.39
C LEU A 232 8.47 -23.61 -12.38
N THR A 233 7.92 -24.82 -12.13
CA THR A 233 6.87 -25.03 -11.12
C THR A 233 7.41 -24.72 -9.72
N ASN A 234 8.61 -25.19 -9.38
CA ASN A 234 9.27 -24.85 -8.13
C ASN A 234 9.53 -23.35 -8.00
N LEU A 235 9.89 -22.70 -9.10
CA LEU A 235 10.09 -21.26 -9.15
C LEU A 235 8.76 -20.53 -8.94
N ALA A 236 7.68 -20.99 -9.59
CA ALA A 236 6.33 -20.47 -9.38
C ALA A 236 5.85 -20.67 -7.93
N GLN A 237 6.07 -21.84 -7.35
CA GLN A 237 5.73 -22.10 -5.95
C GLN A 237 6.55 -21.29 -4.97
N ARG A 238 7.84 -21.07 -5.22
CA ARG A 238 8.67 -20.16 -4.41
C ARG A 238 8.20 -18.73 -4.52
N SER A 239 7.77 -18.32 -5.70
CA SER A 239 7.17 -17.00 -5.93
C SER A 239 5.82 -16.85 -5.24
N GLN A 240 5.03 -17.94 -5.16
CA GLN A 240 3.77 -17.98 -4.44
C GLN A 240 3.97 -18.17 -2.93
N GLY A 241 4.97 -18.95 -2.51
CA GLY A 241 5.32 -19.18 -1.10
C GLY A 241 6.13 -18.04 -0.46
N ALA A 242 6.69 -17.14 -1.25
CA ALA A 242 7.22 -15.85 -0.80
C ALA A 242 6.11 -14.81 -0.56
N GLU A 243 4.86 -15.26 -0.45
CA GLU A 243 3.67 -14.47 -0.14
C GLU A 243 3.59 -13.97 1.32
N THR A 244 4.70 -13.80 2.00
CA THR A 244 4.72 -12.81 3.05
C THR A 244 4.70 -11.46 2.35
N PRO A 245 3.59 -10.72 2.49
CA PRO A 245 3.49 -9.41 1.87
C PRO A 245 4.68 -8.56 2.31
N GLN A 246 5.51 -8.17 1.35
CA GLN A 246 6.66 -7.34 1.64
C GLN A 246 6.22 -5.89 1.59
N PHE A 247 6.36 -5.22 2.73
CA PHE A 247 6.21 -3.78 2.84
C PHE A 247 7.58 -3.12 2.88
N VAL A 248 7.76 -2.13 2.03
CA VAL A 248 8.83 -1.16 2.19
C VAL A 248 8.32 -0.08 3.12
N VAL A 249 9.02 0.16 4.22
CA VAL A 249 8.60 1.07 5.29
C VAL A 249 9.65 2.16 5.48
N SER A 250 9.21 3.41 5.60
CA SER A 250 10.07 4.56 5.91
C SER A 250 9.34 5.58 6.77
N GLY A 251 10.10 6.43 7.49
CA GLY A 251 9.52 7.53 8.28
C GLY A 251 9.17 7.17 9.71
N LEU A 252 9.72 6.08 10.27
CA LEU A 252 9.50 5.76 11.69
C LEU A 252 9.93 6.91 12.61
N ALA A 253 11.04 7.58 12.30
CA ALA A 253 11.50 8.73 13.06
C ALA A 253 10.51 9.91 13.05
N GLU A 254 9.77 10.11 11.97
CA GLU A 254 8.76 11.18 11.85
C GLU A 254 7.55 10.89 12.75
N VAL A 255 7.11 9.64 12.80
CA VAL A 255 6.01 9.22 13.70
C VAL A 255 6.41 9.36 15.16
N LEU A 256 7.64 8.99 15.54
CA LEU A 256 8.13 9.10 16.91
C LEU A 256 8.23 10.54 17.44
N ARG A 257 8.22 11.54 16.57
CA ARG A 257 8.16 12.96 16.97
C ARG A 257 6.77 13.41 17.39
N GLN A 258 5.73 12.63 17.04
CA GLN A 258 4.35 12.98 17.38
C GLN A 258 4.06 12.66 18.84
N PRO A 259 3.38 13.56 19.59
CA PRO A 259 3.15 13.36 21.03
C PRO A 259 2.31 12.12 21.37
N GLU A 260 1.47 11.65 20.46
CA GLU A 260 0.67 10.43 20.63
C GLU A 260 1.52 9.16 20.68
N PHE A 261 2.74 9.22 20.16
CA PHE A 261 3.70 8.11 20.16
C PHE A 261 4.76 8.28 21.25
N SER A 262 4.43 8.94 22.37
CA SER A 262 5.29 9.02 23.56
C SER A 262 5.24 7.75 24.41
N ASP A 263 4.22 6.90 24.25
CA ASP A 263 4.07 5.64 24.96
C ASP A 263 4.93 4.55 24.30
N ALA A 264 5.96 4.10 25.03
CA ALA A 264 6.89 3.09 24.54
C ALA A 264 6.21 1.73 24.21
N GLN A 265 5.17 1.34 24.94
CA GLN A 265 4.46 0.07 24.69
C GLN A 265 3.70 0.13 23.35
N ARG A 266 3.06 1.25 23.06
CA ARG A 266 2.37 1.47 21.79
C ARG A 266 3.33 1.48 20.61
N ILE A 267 4.46 2.16 20.75
CA ILE A 267 5.52 2.17 19.73
C ILE A 267 6.02 0.74 19.47
N GLN A 268 6.34 0.01 20.55
CA GLN A 268 6.83 -1.36 20.43
C GLN A 268 5.83 -2.25 19.71
N ALA A 269 4.52 -2.12 19.98
CA ALA A 269 3.49 -2.89 19.29
C ALA A 269 3.39 -2.56 17.81
N ILE A 270 3.53 -1.27 17.42
CA ILE A 270 3.53 -0.86 16.02
C ILE A 270 4.81 -1.34 15.31
N VAL A 271 5.97 -1.20 15.94
CA VAL A 271 7.25 -1.68 15.36
C VAL A 271 7.18 -3.19 15.15
N ARG A 272 6.70 -3.94 16.13
CA ARG A 272 6.53 -5.39 16.00
C ARG A 272 5.60 -5.76 14.84
N LEU A 273 4.47 -5.06 14.68
CA LEU A 273 3.55 -5.25 13.58
C LEU A 273 4.22 -5.00 12.22
N LEU A 274 5.11 -4.00 12.15
CA LEU A 274 5.82 -3.64 10.91
C LEU A 274 7.01 -4.56 10.59
N GLU A 275 7.62 -5.19 11.58
CA GLU A 275 8.81 -6.02 11.39
C GLU A 275 8.48 -7.53 11.38
N GLU A 276 7.64 -7.99 12.30
CA GLU A 276 7.37 -9.41 12.50
C GLU A 276 6.02 -9.88 11.91
N ASP A 277 5.01 -9.01 11.96
CA ASP A 277 3.61 -9.38 11.70
C ASP A 277 3.01 -8.68 10.45
N GLN A 278 3.83 -8.34 9.46
CA GLN A 278 3.40 -7.60 8.25
C GLN A 278 2.20 -8.25 7.53
N ALA A 279 2.06 -9.58 7.64
CA ALA A 279 0.93 -10.29 7.05
C ALA A 279 -0.44 -9.81 7.58
N GLN A 280 -0.50 -9.30 8.82
CA GLN A 280 -1.73 -8.76 9.40
C GLN A 280 -2.14 -7.42 8.79
N LEU A 281 -1.18 -6.66 8.22
CA LEU A 281 -1.47 -5.40 7.54
C LEU A 281 -2.09 -5.61 6.16
N TRP A 282 -1.83 -6.75 5.53
CA TRP A 282 -2.22 -7.03 4.15
C TRP A 282 -3.70 -6.79 3.85
N PRO A 283 -4.66 -7.28 4.67
CA PRO A 283 -6.07 -7.06 4.44
C PRO A 283 -6.46 -5.56 4.42
N LEU A 284 -5.74 -4.71 5.17
CA LEU A 284 -6.03 -3.28 5.22
C LEU A 284 -5.66 -2.56 3.92
N PHE A 285 -4.66 -3.07 3.21
CA PHE A 285 -4.14 -2.49 1.98
C PHE A 285 -4.93 -2.93 0.74
N PHE A 286 -5.45 -4.17 0.74
CA PHE A 286 -6.14 -4.75 -0.42
C PHE A 286 -7.64 -4.99 -0.20
N ALA A 287 -8.12 -4.86 1.03
CA ALA A 287 -9.56 -5.00 1.26
C ALA A 287 -10.29 -3.81 0.62
N THR A 288 -11.25 -4.13 -0.22
CA THR A 288 -12.37 -3.21 -0.43
C THR A 288 -13.04 -3.10 0.93
N PRO A 289 -13.07 -1.92 1.57
CA PRO A 289 -13.66 -1.79 2.89
C PRO A 289 -15.06 -2.38 2.85
N PRO A 290 -15.45 -3.20 3.82
CA PRO A 290 -16.84 -3.57 3.93
C PRO A 290 -17.62 -2.26 3.96
N LEU A 291 -18.63 -2.14 3.12
CA LEU A 291 -19.60 -1.03 3.13
C LEU A 291 -20.25 -1.06 4.53
N ALA A 292 -19.55 -0.50 5.50
CA ALA A 292 -20.06 -0.35 6.85
C ALA A 292 -21.09 0.76 6.78
N ASN A 293 -22.34 0.37 6.48
CA ASN A 293 -23.52 1.16 6.77
C ASN A 293 -23.65 1.28 8.30
N GLN A 294 -22.74 2.00 8.93
CA GLN A 294 -22.91 2.40 10.32
C GLN A 294 -23.71 3.69 10.32
N MET A 295 -25.01 3.55 10.56
CA MET A 295 -25.84 4.66 11.03
C MET A 295 -25.39 5.01 12.47
N LEU A 296 -24.46 5.93 12.61
CA LEU A 296 -24.18 6.56 13.90
C LEU A 296 -25.23 7.63 14.14
N ASN A 297 -26.16 7.35 15.06
CA ASN A 297 -27.20 8.29 15.52
C ASN A 297 -28.02 8.98 14.39
N GLY A 298 -28.34 8.27 13.31
CA GLY A 298 -29.15 8.80 12.20
C GLY A 298 -28.34 9.61 11.16
N LEU A 299 -27.01 9.69 11.29
CA LEU A 299 -26.12 10.23 10.26
C LEU A 299 -25.68 9.09 9.33
N ASP A 300 -25.96 9.29 8.06
CA ASP A 300 -25.52 8.37 7.00
C ASP A 300 -24.04 8.59 6.72
N ILE A 301 -23.18 7.84 7.43
CA ILE A 301 -21.75 7.89 7.28
C ILE A 301 -21.33 6.73 6.37
N HIS A 302 -21.33 7.00 5.06
CA HIS A 302 -20.94 6.01 4.07
C HIS A 302 -19.42 5.82 4.03
N GLY A 303 -19.00 4.58 4.22
CA GLY A 303 -17.78 3.95 3.70
C GLY A 303 -16.43 4.58 4.05
N LEU A 304 -15.43 3.73 4.03
CA LEU A 304 -14.01 4.06 4.22
C LEU A 304 -13.40 4.78 3.01
N ALA A 305 -14.07 4.74 1.84
CA ALA A 305 -13.65 5.39 0.61
C ALA A 305 -14.08 6.86 0.57
N ILE A 306 -13.17 7.74 0.20
CA ILE A 306 -13.46 9.16 -0.03
C ILE A 306 -14.22 9.29 -1.36
N LYS A 307 -15.36 9.95 -1.33
CA LYS A 307 -16.20 10.13 -2.53
C LYS A 307 -15.42 10.78 -3.68
N GLY A 308 -15.27 10.04 -4.79
CA GLY A 308 -14.59 10.51 -6.00
C GLY A 308 -13.07 10.45 -5.96
N VAL A 309 -12.48 9.82 -4.94
CA VAL A 309 -11.04 9.59 -4.84
C VAL A 309 -10.80 8.13 -4.46
N ASP A 310 -9.93 7.45 -5.19
CA ASP A 310 -9.60 6.02 -4.99
C ASP A 310 -8.64 5.84 -3.82
N VAL A 311 -9.08 6.27 -2.62
CA VAL A 311 -8.30 6.25 -1.38
C VAL A 311 -9.17 5.72 -0.25
N ASN A 312 -8.65 4.75 0.48
CA ASN A 312 -9.25 4.20 1.68
C ASN A 312 -8.61 4.84 2.92
N VAL A 313 -9.43 5.15 3.92
CA VAL A 313 -8.98 5.75 5.18
C VAL A 313 -9.55 4.97 6.35
N TRP A 314 -8.68 4.53 7.26
CA TRP A 314 -9.02 3.89 8.52
C TRP A 314 -8.70 4.86 9.65
N ILE A 315 -9.63 5.12 10.55
CA ILE A 315 -9.48 6.13 11.62
C ILE A 315 -9.71 5.51 12.99
N GLY A 316 -8.71 5.57 13.85
CA GLY A 316 -8.85 5.17 15.23
C GLY A 316 -9.40 3.75 15.39
N THR A 317 -10.53 3.63 16.06
CA THR A 317 -11.20 2.36 16.36
C THR A 317 -11.77 1.62 15.14
N GLU A 318 -11.78 2.23 13.97
CA GLU A 318 -12.10 1.55 12.70
C GLU A 318 -11.00 0.56 12.29
N ASN A 319 -9.77 0.74 12.79
CA ASN A 319 -8.68 -0.19 12.55
C ASN A 319 -8.96 -1.52 13.26
N PRO A 320 -8.97 -2.65 12.52
CA PRO A 320 -9.22 -3.96 13.11
C PRO A 320 -8.05 -4.44 13.99
N LEU A 321 -6.85 -3.88 13.81
CA LEU A 321 -5.65 -4.21 14.55
C LEU A 321 -5.52 -3.32 15.77
N GLU A 322 -5.54 -3.91 16.97
CA GLU A 322 -5.47 -3.20 18.25
C GLU A 322 -4.30 -2.19 18.34
N PRO A 323 -3.06 -2.51 17.90
CA PRO A 323 -1.96 -1.54 17.92
C PRO A 323 -2.22 -0.27 17.10
N MET A 324 -3.11 -0.35 16.11
CA MET A 324 -3.43 0.75 15.21
C MET A 324 -4.65 1.57 15.62
N GLN A 325 -5.38 1.19 16.68
CA GLN A 325 -6.60 1.89 17.11
C GLN A 325 -6.38 3.32 17.62
N GLY A 326 -5.15 3.74 17.82
CA GLY A 326 -4.82 5.16 18.09
C GLY A 326 -4.24 5.88 16.87
N CYS A 327 -4.27 5.25 15.69
CA CYS A 327 -3.69 5.74 14.46
C CYS A 327 -4.75 5.96 13.39
N ALA A 328 -4.39 6.70 12.35
CA ALA A 328 -5.11 6.69 11.09
C ALA A 328 -4.19 6.17 9.98
N LEU A 329 -4.75 5.33 9.12
CA LEU A 329 -4.10 4.75 7.94
C LEU A 329 -4.82 5.23 6.69
N VAL A 330 -4.08 5.80 5.75
CA VAL A 330 -4.58 6.25 4.44
C VAL A 330 -3.90 5.40 3.37
N VAL A 331 -4.67 4.75 2.49
CA VAL A 331 -4.16 3.79 1.49
C VAL A 331 -4.77 4.04 0.13
N SER A 332 -3.99 3.94 -0.93
CA SER A 332 -4.45 3.87 -2.32
C SER A 332 -3.70 2.76 -3.05
N ASN A 333 -4.38 2.12 -3.98
CA ASN A 333 -3.78 1.06 -4.80
C ASN A 333 -3.12 1.67 -6.03
N TYR A 334 -1.94 1.16 -6.38
CA TYR A 334 -1.36 1.42 -7.69
C TYR A 334 -1.62 0.24 -8.61
N THR A 335 -1.89 0.56 -9.86
CA THR A 335 -2.36 -0.40 -10.86
C THR A 335 -1.35 -0.59 -11.98
N ARG A 336 -1.50 -1.71 -12.66
CA ARG A 336 -0.81 -2.00 -13.89
C ARG A 336 -1.82 -2.59 -14.87
N ARG A 337 -2.01 -1.96 -16.04
CA ARG A 337 -3.05 -2.38 -17.01
C ARG A 337 -4.41 -2.59 -16.33
N ASP A 338 -4.83 -1.62 -15.50
CA ASP A 338 -6.08 -1.61 -14.74
C ASP A 338 -6.23 -2.70 -13.65
N THR A 339 -5.17 -3.46 -13.37
CA THR A 339 -5.14 -4.43 -12.28
C THR A 339 -4.34 -3.87 -11.11
N ALA A 340 -4.89 -3.89 -9.91
CA ALA A 340 -4.17 -3.50 -8.70
C ALA A 340 -3.03 -4.50 -8.44
N VAL A 341 -1.79 -4.00 -8.46
CA VAL A 341 -0.58 -4.82 -8.25
C VAL A 341 0.09 -4.52 -6.92
N GLY A 342 -0.24 -3.41 -6.31
CA GLY A 342 0.29 -3.03 -5.02
C GLY A 342 -0.44 -1.82 -4.44
N SER A 343 0.03 -1.35 -3.28
CA SER A 343 -0.60 -0.26 -2.54
C SER A 343 0.43 0.67 -1.93
N VAL A 344 0.05 1.92 -1.80
CA VAL A 344 0.78 2.96 -1.08
C VAL A 344 -0.04 3.37 0.12
N GLY A 345 0.58 3.55 1.27
CA GLY A 345 -0.10 4.01 2.47
C GLY A 345 0.74 4.94 3.32
N VAL A 346 0.06 5.75 4.12
CA VAL A 346 0.67 6.51 5.21
C VAL A 346 -0.07 6.25 6.51
N LEU A 347 0.70 6.04 7.58
CA LEU A 347 0.22 5.78 8.94
C LEU A 347 0.70 6.91 9.86
N GLY A 348 -0.22 7.50 10.58
CA GLY A 348 0.06 8.56 11.55
C GLY A 348 -0.96 8.60 12.68
N PRO A 349 -0.93 9.61 13.56
CA PRO A 349 -1.93 9.79 14.61
C PRO A 349 -3.31 10.08 14.02
N THR A 350 -4.38 9.81 14.76
CA THR A 350 -5.76 10.11 14.31
C THR A 350 -5.96 11.59 13.95
N ARG A 351 -5.16 12.51 14.52
CA ARG A 351 -5.17 13.94 14.18
C ARG A 351 -4.26 14.32 13.00
N MET A 352 -3.97 13.41 12.08
CA MET A 352 -3.15 13.76 10.90
C MET A 352 -3.81 14.84 10.03
N VAL A 353 -3.01 15.52 9.21
CA VAL A 353 -3.51 16.45 8.18
C VAL A 353 -4.02 15.63 7.00
N TYR A 354 -5.28 15.22 7.05
CA TYR A 354 -5.88 14.30 6.07
C TYR A 354 -5.82 14.82 4.64
N GLU A 355 -5.97 16.15 4.42
CA GLU A 355 -5.84 16.77 3.11
C GLU A 355 -4.48 16.49 2.46
N ASN A 356 -3.42 16.49 3.27
CA ASN A 356 -2.06 16.21 2.80
C ASN A 356 -1.84 14.70 2.66
N ALA A 357 -2.26 13.91 3.64
CA ALA A 357 -2.07 12.46 3.63
C ALA A 357 -2.75 11.80 2.41
N VAL A 358 -3.98 12.20 2.12
CA VAL A 358 -4.74 11.73 0.94
C VAL A 358 -4.05 12.17 -0.35
N ALA A 359 -3.60 13.43 -0.44
CA ALA A 359 -2.88 13.92 -1.61
C ALA A 359 -1.57 13.17 -1.86
N VAL A 360 -0.79 12.91 -0.80
CA VAL A 360 0.48 12.17 -0.88
C VAL A 360 0.24 10.75 -1.41
N VAL A 361 -0.69 10.02 -0.80
CA VAL A 361 -0.97 8.63 -1.15
C VAL A 361 -1.54 8.51 -2.56
N LYS A 362 -2.48 9.40 -2.94
CA LYS A 362 -3.09 9.39 -4.27
C LYS A 362 -2.07 9.71 -5.36
N SER A 363 -1.32 10.80 -5.23
CA SER A 363 -0.29 11.16 -6.23
C SER A 363 0.77 10.07 -6.37
N ALA A 364 1.21 9.46 -5.26
CA ALA A 364 2.17 8.37 -5.32
C ALA A 364 1.62 7.12 -6.02
N ALA A 365 0.37 6.75 -5.75
CA ALA A 365 -0.27 5.61 -6.41
C ALA A 365 -0.44 5.86 -7.92
N ASP A 366 -0.85 7.07 -8.32
CA ASP A 366 -0.97 7.47 -9.72
C ASP A 366 0.40 7.47 -10.44
N TYR A 367 1.44 8.00 -9.79
CA TYR A 367 2.80 7.99 -10.31
C TYR A 367 3.31 6.57 -10.54
N LEU A 368 3.21 5.70 -9.52
CA LEU A 368 3.65 4.30 -9.61
C LEU A 368 2.84 3.53 -10.67
N SER A 369 1.54 3.78 -10.79
CA SER A 369 0.71 3.17 -11.84
C SER A 369 1.20 3.54 -13.23
N THR A 370 1.58 4.80 -13.44
CA THR A 370 2.12 5.29 -14.71
C THR A 370 3.50 4.72 -15.00
N ALA A 371 4.37 4.70 -14.00
CA ALA A 371 5.76 4.25 -14.14
C ALA A 371 5.90 2.73 -14.35
N LEU A 372 4.92 1.93 -13.87
CA LEU A 372 4.89 0.47 -14.01
C LEU A 372 4.10 -0.01 -15.23
N SER A 373 3.42 0.89 -15.95
CA SER A 373 2.63 0.55 -17.14
C SER A 373 3.48 0.52 -18.40
#